data_011a9595d65310dd14417591ff24ef14
#
_entry.id   011a9595d65310dd14417591ff24ef14
#
_cell.length_a   1.000
_cell.length_b   1.000
_cell.length_c   1.000
_cell.angle_alpha   90.00
_cell.angle_beta   90.00
_cell.angle_gamma   90.00
#
_symmetry.space_group_name_H-M   'P 1'
#
loop_
_entity.id
_entity.type
_entity.pdbx_description
1 polymer ?
#
loop_
_entity_poly.entity_id
_entity_poly.type
_entity_poly.pdbx_seq_one_letter_code
_entity_poly.pdbx_strand_id
1 'polypeptide(L)'
;MLFDHCIFPFHNSCNQALLCVAFDQCISQYHNICNQPLLCFAFGLCIFQFHKSCNVSKEDGGGGLTKDEVKILNEEMFFIGAKQPLLSFGIWMLAPVLLEYGTEEQKKQHIPKIIKGEIRWCQGYSEPGSGSDLASLSTKAEDIGEKYLVNGQKVWTSYADKADWIFALVRTGPKEPKHDGISFLLIDMETKGVSTKPITLISGKSPFCETFFDNVEVPKQNLIGELNAGWTIAKKLLQHERAFISNFGLAAGMGSKRDVISIAKKHFGEENGKIKNGFYRSEISSHKIKEHAFGLTLKRAGDEGGKASATASMFKLYGTEHNKKRHELMVAASGINGVAWDGDEFDDDDKNLTKAWLRTKGNSLEGGTSEVQLNVISKRVLGLPSQ
;
A
#
# COMPACT_ATOMS: atom_id res chain seq x y z
N MET A 1 10.96 25.76 -30.35
CA MET A 1 9.96 26.80 -30.06
C MET A 1 8.69 26.23 -29.42
N LEU A 2 8.84 25.34 -28.43
CA LEU A 2 7.71 24.72 -27.63
C LEU A 2 8.13 24.50 -26.17
N PHE A 3 9.32 24.98 -25.79
CA PHE A 3 9.86 24.84 -24.43
C PHE A 3 9.69 26.10 -23.55
N ASP A 4 9.22 27.21 -24.11
CA ASP A 4 9.17 28.48 -23.39
C ASP A 4 7.90 28.77 -22.60
N HIS A 5 6.95 27.81 -22.54
CA HIS A 5 5.67 27.99 -21.81
C HIS A 5 5.44 27.06 -20.65
N CYS A 6 6.43 26.29 -20.21
CA CYS A 6 6.39 25.53 -18.95
C CYS A 6 7.29 26.17 -17.88
N ILE A 7 7.23 27.50 -17.72
CA ILE A 7 7.85 28.18 -16.58
C ILE A 7 6.87 28.09 -15.42
N PHE A 8 7.08 27.09 -14.57
CA PHE A 8 6.45 27.06 -13.24
C PHE A 8 7.15 28.07 -12.35
N PRO A 9 6.44 28.85 -11.53
CA PRO A 9 7.05 29.73 -10.56
C PRO A 9 7.70 28.90 -9.45
N PHE A 10 9.00 28.64 -9.59
CA PHE A 10 9.79 28.04 -8.51
C PHE A 10 10.03 29.09 -7.43
N HIS A 11 9.56 28.83 -6.24
CA HIS A 11 9.93 29.60 -5.06
C HIS A 11 11.37 29.24 -4.63
N ASN A 12 12.16 30.29 -4.46
CA ASN A 12 13.58 30.32 -4.13
C ASN A 12 14.04 29.26 -3.14
N SER A 13 14.95 28.41 -3.55
CA SER A 13 16.18 28.04 -2.87
C SER A 13 16.77 26.73 -3.43
N CYS A 14 18.05 26.56 -3.36
CA CYS A 14 19.02 25.45 -3.54
C CYS A 14 18.58 24.09 -4.19
N ASN A 15 17.30 23.83 -4.39
CA ASN A 15 16.75 22.54 -4.86
C ASN A 15 16.66 22.41 -6.39
N GLN A 16 16.86 23.50 -7.15
CA GLN A 16 16.76 23.47 -8.63
C GLN A 16 17.80 22.55 -9.29
N ALA A 17 19.00 22.48 -8.74
CA ALA A 17 20.06 21.65 -9.32
C ALA A 17 19.79 20.14 -9.16
N LEU A 18 19.19 19.72 -8.04
CA LEU A 18 18.83 18.32 -7.79
C LEU A 18 17.63 17.86 -8.62
N LEU A 19 16.64 18.74 -8.81
CA LEU A 19 15.51 18.46 -9.70
C LEU A 19 15.96 18.34 -11.16
N CYS A 20 16.85 19.22 -11.63
CA CYS A 20 17.42 19.16 -12.99
C CYS A 20 18.20 17.85 -13.20
N VAL A 21 19.00 17.41 -12.25
CA VAL A 21 19.77 16.16 -12.38
C VAL A 21 18.84 14.93 -12.40
N ALA A 22 17.80 14.89 -11.58
CA ALA A 22 16.80 13.82 -11.62
C ALA A 22 15.98 13.87 -12.93
N PHE A 23 15.66 15.06 -13.42
CA PHE A 23 14.95 15.28 -14.68
C PHE A 23 15.81 14.88 -15.90
N ASP A 24 17.08 15.27 -15.95
CA ASP A 24 17.99 14.93 -17.04
C ASP A 24 18.29 13.43 -17.10
N GLN A 25 18.37 12.76 -15.95
CA GLN A 25 18.53 11.31 -15.89
C GLN A 25 17.28 10.55 -16.35
N CYS A 26 16.08 11.05 -16.04
CA CYS A 26 14.85 10.53 -16.60
C CYS A 26 14.79 10.72 -18.12
N ILE A 27 15.10 11.91 -18.61
CA ILE A 27 15.07 12.24 -20.05
C ILE A 27 16.08 11.40 -20.83
N SER A 28 17.30 11.19 -20.32
CA SER A 28 18.34 10.45 -21.02
C SER A 28 18.05 8.96 -21.17
N GLN A 29 17.37 8.34 -20.22
CA GLN A 29 16.95 6.93 -20.32
C GLN A 29 15.77 6.71 -21.28
N TYR A 30 14.94 7.73 -21.52
CA TYR A 30 13.71 7.60 -22.32
C TYR A 30 13.75 8.30 -23.69
N HIS A 31 14.82 9.02 -24.01
CA HIS A 31 14.98 9.67 -25.34
C HIS A 31 14.98 8.66 -26.50
N ASN A 32 15.24 7.40 -26.22
CA ASN A 32 15.26 6.32 -27.22
C ASN A 32 13.90 5.64 -27.46
N ILE A 33 12.83 6.00 -26.75
CA ILE A 33 11.56 5.25 -26.79
C ILE A 33 10.36 6.07 -27.31
N CYS A 34 10.38 7.42 -27.28
CA CYS A 34 9.19 8.23 -27.59
C CYS A 34 9.35 9.21 -28.73
N ASN A 35 8.81 8.84 -29.88
CA ASN A 35 8.70 9.71 -31.06
C ASN A 35 7.23 10.06 -31.40
N GLN A 36 6.39 10.48 -30.43
CA GLN A 36 5.01 10.93 -30.73
C GLN A 36 4.38 11.81 -29.63
N PRO A 37 3.37 12.69 -29.91
CA PRO A 37 2.82 13.71 -29.01
C PRO A 37 1.93 13.23 -27.84
N LEU A 38 1.95 11.97 -27.49
CA LEU A 38 1.45 11.39 -26.21
C LEU A 38 2.36 11.75 -25.01
N LEU A 39 3.29 12.67 -25.23
CA LEU A 39 4.36 13.00 -24.28
C LEU A 39 3.88 13.42 -22.89
N CYS A 40 2.80 14.15 -22.74
CA CYS A 40 2.34 14.57 -21.39
C CYS A 40 1.75 13.43 -20.56
N PHE A 41 1.12 12.44 -21.21
CA PHE A 41 0.56 11.30 -20.50
C PHE A 41 1.64 10.26 -20.15
N ALA A 42 2.58 10.01 -21.07
CA ALA A 42 3.73 9.14 -20.85
C ALA A 42 4.72 9.77 -19.85
N PHE A 43 4.92 11.09 -19.88
CA PHE A 43 5.76 11.81 -18.93
C PHE A 43 5.23 11.70 -17.49
N GLY A 44 3.91 11.83 -17.29
CA GLY A 44 3.27 11.56 -16.03
C GLY A 44 3.52 10.13 -15.53
N LEU A 45 3.35 9.11 -16.40
CA LEU A 45 3.55 7.70 -16.03
C LEU A 45 5.02 7.38 -15.72
N CYS A 46 5.98 7.92 -16.47
CA CYS A 46 7.41 7.68 -16.28
C CYS A 46 7.93 8.24 -14.96
N ILE A 47 7.59 9.49 -14.63
CA ILE A 47 7.96 10.10 -13.34
C ILE A 47 7.39 9.27 -12.19
N PHE A 48 6.20 8.71 -12.35
CA PHE A 48 5.51 7.95 -11.32
C PHE A 48 6.10 6.56 -11.03
N GLN A 49 6.55 5.85 -12.05
CA GLN A 49 7.23 4.56 -11.86
C GLN A 49 8.61 4.78 -11.23
N PHE A 50 9.33 5.80 -11.67
CA PHE A 50 10.63 6.19 -11.17
C PHE A 50 10.60 6.55 -9.68
N HIS A 51 9.58 7.26 -9.24
CA HIS A 51 9.42 7.73 -7.86
C HIS A 51 9.45 6.61 -6.79
N LYS A 52 8.85 5.44 -7.03
CA LYS A 52 8.82 4.35 -6.04
C LYS A 52 10.04 3.44 -6.08
N SER A 53 10.78 3.45 -7.17
CA SER A 53 12.05 2.77 -7.32
C SER A 53 13.25 3.69 -7.14
N CYS A 54 13.03 4.95 -6.73
CA CYS A 54 14.10 5.94 -6.60
C CYS A 54 15.20 5.54 -5.62
N ASN A 55 14.85 4.82 -4.55
CA ASN A 55 15.79 4.32 -3.55
C ASN A 55 16.38 2.94 -3.87
N VAL A 56 15.93 2.29 -4.93
CA VAL A 56 16.55 1.05 -5.44
C VAL A 56 17.84 1.43 -6.17
N SER A 57 18.88 0.59 -6.07
CA SER A 57 20.16 0.85 -6.69
C SER A 57 20.03 1.02 -8.21
N LYS A 58 20.95 1.77 -8.82
CA LYS A 58 21.02 1.88 -10.29
C LYS A 58 21.34 0.53 -10.94
N GLU A 59 22.10 -0.31 -10.27
CA GLU A 59 22.46 -1.65 -10.72
C GLU A 59 21.23 -2.56 -10.82
N ASP A 60 20.26 -2.38 -9.92
CA ASP A 60 18.98 -3.09 -9.93
C ASP A 60 17.92 -2.39 -10.82
N GLY A 61 18.29 -1.34 -11.55
CA GLY A 61 17.41 -0.60 -12.44
C GLY A 61 16.60 0.50 -11.77
N GLY A 62 16.91 0.86 -10.53
CA GLY A 62 16.28 1.95 -9.78
C GLY A 62 16.93 3.31 -10.01
N GLY A 63 16.45 4.34 -9.31
CA GLY A 63 16.95 5.70 -9.38
C GLY A 63 18.25 5.94 -8.62
N GLY A 64 18.56 5.12 -7.63
CA GLY A 64 19.73 5.24 -6.77
C GLY A 64 19.73 6.50 -5.91
N LEU A 65 18.55 7.08 -5.63
CA LEU A 65 18.41 8.27 -4.80
C LEU A 65 18.59 7.93 -3.32
N THR A 66 19.16 8.84 -2.58
CA THR A 66 19.24 8.78 -1.12
C THR A 66 17.85 8.99 -0.51
N LYS A 67 17.67 8.65 0.78
CA LYS A 67 16.42 8.86 1.50
C LYS A 67 15.98 10.33 1.51
N ASP A 68 16.92 11.26 1.61
CA ASP A 68 16.63 12.69 1.64
C ASP A 68 16.21 13.20 0.26
N GLU A 69 16.86 12.74 -0.81
CA GLU A 69 16.46 13.06 -2.19
C GLU A 69 15.05 12.51 -2.51
N VAL A 70 14.74 11.28 -2.08
CA VAL A 70 13.40 10.71 -2.23
C VAL A 70 12.36 11.54 -1.47
N LYS A 71 12.69 12.05 -0.28
CA LYS A 71 11.81 12.91 0.51
C LYS A 71 11.53 14.22 -0.22
N ILE A 72 12.56 14.89 -0.71
CA ILE A 72 12.42 16.13 -1.50
C ILE A 72 11.56 15.88 -2.74
N LEU A 73 11.84 14.81 -3.49
CA LEU A 73 11.05 14.45 -4.67
C LEU A 73 9.57 14.24 -4.32
N ASN A 74 9.27 13.57 -3.20
CA ASN A 74 7.89 13.37 -2.72
C ASN A 74 7.20 14.70 -2.39
N GLU A 75 7.88 15.61 -1.73
CA GLU A 75 7.36 16.93 -1.36
C GLU A 75 7.04 17.75 -2.61
N GLU A 76 7.94 17.77 -3.59
CA GLU A 76 7.74 18.48 -4.86
C GLU A 76 6.61 17.86 -5.70
N MET A 77 6.56 16.53 -5.80
CA MET A 77 5.46 15.82 -6.49
C MET A 77 4.10 16.13 -5.87
N PHE A 78 4.04 16.20 -4.55
CA PHE A 78 2.83 16.61 -3.83
C PHE A 78 2.46 18.06 -4.13
N PHE A 79 3.44 18.97 -4.10
CA PHE A 79 3.24 20.40 -4.34
C PHE A 79 2.67 20.68 -5.73
N ILE A 80 3.15 20.00 -6.78
CA ILE A 80 2.63 20.14 -8.15
C ILE A 80 1.33 19.36 -8.40
N GLY A 81 0.78 18.69 -7.39
CA GLY A 81 -0.44 17.88 -7.53
C GLY A 81 -0.29 16.67 -8.43
N ALA A 82 0.92 16.14 -8.55
CA ALA A 82 1.18 14.98 -9.39
C ALA A 82 0.38 13.75 -8.93
N LYS A 83 -0.15 12.99 -9.89
CA LYS A 83 -0.90 11.76 -9.57
C LYS A 83 0.04 10.72 -8.94
N GLN A 84 -0.40 10.11 -7.84
CA GLN A 84 0.33 9.01 -7.24
C GLN A 84 0.40 7.81 -8.20
N PRO A 85 1.54 7.12 -8.29
CA PRO A 85 1.68 5.95 -9.14
C PRO A 85 0.75 4.82 -8.68
N LEU A 86 0.47 3.89 -9.59
CA LEU A 86 -0.26 2.67 -9.22
C LEU A 86 0.48 1.96 -8.09
N LEU A 87 -0.26 1.66 -7.03
CA LEU A 87 0.25 0.88 -5.91
C LEU A 87 0.53 -0.53 -6.40
N SER A 88 1.79 -0.96 -6.33
CA SER A 88 2.21 -2.30 -6.72
C SER A 88 2.79 -3.04 -5.53
N PHE A 89 2.18 -4.16 -5.14
CA PHE A 89 2.75 -5.05 -4.12
C PHE A 89 4.15 -5.53 -4.48
N GLY A 90 4.47 -5.57 -5.79
CA GLY A 90 5.82 -5.86 -6.25
C GLY A 90 6.85 -4.87 -5.71
N ILE A 91 6.57 -3.56 -5.81
CA ILE A 91 7.55 -2.52 -5.46
C ILE A 91 7.73 -2.37 -3.94
N TRP A 92 6.66 -2.29 -3.19
CA TRP A 92 6.77 -1.91 -1.77
C TRP A 92 6.72 -3.09 -0.79
N MET A 93 6.39 -4.30 -1.26
CA MET A 93 6.38 -5.51 -0.44
C MET A 93 7.41 -6.53 -0.93
N LEU A 94 7.32 -6.96 -2.19
CA LEU A 94 8.13 -8.07 -2.69
C LEU A 94 9.57 -7.66 -3.04
N ALA A 95 9.79 -6.53 -3.71
CA ALA A 95 11.14 -6.12 -4.12
C ALA A 95 12.12 -6.02 -2.94
N PRO A 96 11.77 -5.41 -1.77
CA PRO A 96 12.64 -5.44 -0.61
C PRO A 96 12.97 -6.86 -0.10
N VAL A 97 12.01 -7.77 -0.19
CA VAL A 97 12.20 -9.19 0.19
C VAL A 97 13.10 -9.91 -0.80
N LEU A 98 12.91 -9.68 -2.11
CA LEU A 98 13.79 -10.25 -3.13
C LEU A 98 15.22 -9.76 -3.00
N LEU A 99 15.43 -8.48 -2.70
CA LEU A 99 16.76 -7.91 -2.49
C LEU A 99 17.48 -8.54 -1.29
N GLU A 100 16.75 -8.89 -0.22
CA GLU A 100 17.32 -9.43 1.01
C GLU A 100 17.47 -10.97 0.99
N TYR A 101 16.48 -11.68 0.43
CA TYR A 101 16.38 -13.15 0.52
C TYR A 101 16.38 -13.87 -0.83
N GLY A 102 16.22 -13.16 -1.94
CA GLY A 102 16.18 -13.76 -3.29
C GLY A 102 17.57 -14.16 -3.80
N THR A 103 17.62 -15.18 -4.65
CA THR A 103 18.84 -15.50 -5.41
C THR A 103 19.10 -14.45 -6.49
N GLU A 104 20.31 -14.41 -7.03
CA GLU A 104 20.66 -13.46 -8.09
C GLU A 104 19.80 -13.67 -9.36
N GLU A 105 19.43 -14.92 -9.65
CA GLU A 105 18.54 -15.27 -10.75
C GLU A 105 17.14 -14.71 -10.53
N GLN A 106 16.58 -14.89 -9.32
CA GLN A 106 15.27 -14.34 -8.95
C GLN A 106 15.25 -12.80 -8.99
N LYS A 107 16.32 -12.16 -8.51
CA LYS A 107 16.47 -10.70 -8.60
C LYS A 107 16.47 -10.23 -10.05
N LYS A 108 17.31 -10.83 -10.90
CA LYS A 108 17.42 -10.51 -12.34
C LYS A 108 16.11 -10.76 -13.09
N GLN A 109 15.37 -11.80 -12.72
CA GLN A 109 14.10 -12.15 -13.36
C GLN A 109 12.99 -11.18 -13.02
N HIS A 110 12.86 -10.77 -11.75
CA HIS A 110 11.67 -10.09 -11.25
C HIS A 110 11.86 -8.59 -11.01
N ILE A 111 13.00 -8.16 -10.45
CA ILE A 111 13.17 -6.76 -10.01
C ILE A 111 13.04 -5.78 -11.18
N PRO A 112 13.68 -5.96 -12.34
CA PRO A 112 13.55 -5.01 -13.45
C PRO A 112 12.10 -4.88 -13.95
N LYS A 113 11.35 -5.97 -14.01
CA LYS A 113 9.95 -5.99 -14.44
C LYS A 113 9.04 -5.34 -13.40
N ILE A 114 9.31 -5.54 -12.10
CA ILE A 114 8.59 -4.88 -11.00
C ILE A 114 8.77 -3.37 -11.08
N ILE A 115 10.01 -2.90 -11.25
CA ILE A 115 10.35 -1.48 -11.31
C ILE A 115 9.69 -0.80 -12.51
N LYS A 116 9.69 -1.45 -13.67
CA LYS A 116 9.05 -0.95 -14.89
C LYS A 116 7.51 -1.06 -14.85
N GLY A 117 6.94 -1.77 -13.86
CA GLY A 117 5.50 -2.04 -13.79
C GLY A 117 4.99 -2.99 -14.87
N GLU A 118 5.87 -3.79 -15.44
CA GLU A 118 5.55 -4.77 -16.48
C GLU A 118 4.82 -6.00 -15.94
N ILE A 119 5.00 -6.30 -14.63
CA ILE A 119 4.33 -7.40 -13.94
C ILE A 119 3.64 -6.91 -12.67
N ARG A 120 2.45 -7.42 -12.43
CA ARG A 120 1.66 -7.17 -11.21
C ARG A 120 1.75 -8.35 -10.26
N TRP A 121 1.86 -8.02 -8.99
CA TRP A 121 1.93 -9.00 -7.91
C TRP A 121 0.73 -8.88 -6.99
N CYS A 122 0.25 -10.01 -6.50
CA CYS A 122 -0.68 -10.06 -5.38
C CYS A 122 -0.09 -10.87 -4.22
N GLN A 123 -0.70 -10.71 -3.03
CA GLN A 123 -0.27 -11.34 -1.79
C GLN A 123 -1.20 -12.50 -1.41
N GLY A 124 -0.66 -13.70 -1.26
CA GLY A 124 -1.38 -14.90 -0.85
C GLY A 124 -1.03 -15.32 0.59
N TYR A 125 -1.52 -14.60 1.59
CA TYR A 125 -1.23 -14.90 3.00
C TYR A 125 -2.43 -15.54 3.68
N SER A 126 -3.48 -14.77 3.92
CA SER A 126 -4.67 -15.21 4.66
C SER A 126 -5.41 -16.36 3.99
N GLU A 127 -5.98 -17.23 4.80
CA GLU A 127 -6.88 -18.30 4.39
C GLU A 127 -8.22 -18.17 5.12
N PRO A 128 -9.30 -18.83 4.69
CA PRO A 128 -10.58 -18.78 5.39
C PRO A 128 -10.49 -19.11 6.88
N GLY A 129 -9.60 -20.03 7.26
CA GLY A 129 -9.34 -20.41 8.66
C GLY A 129 -8.11 -19.77 9.30
N SER A 130 -7.35 -18.90 8.60
CA SER A 130 -6.07 -18.37 9.07
C SER A 130 -5.89 -16.92 8.67
N GLY A 131 -6.47 -16.01 9.44
CA GLY A 131 -6.31 -14.55 9.28
C GLY A 131 -5.39 -14.00 10.36
N SER A 132 -5.93 -13.66 11.54
CA SER A 132 -5.13 -13.16 12.68
C SER A 132 -4.11 -14.18 13.18
N ASP A 133 -4.47 -15.47 13.21
CA ASP A 133 -3.54 -16.58 13.43
C ASP A 133 -3.00 -17.09 12.10
N LEU A 134 -2.23 -16.23 11.40
CA LEU A 134 -1.69 -16.53 10.08
C LEU A 134 -0.79 -17.78 10.08
N ALA A 135 -0.10 -18.06 11.17
CA ALA A 135 0.78 -19.21 11.27
C ALA A 135 0.04 -20.56 11.23
N SER A 136 -1.30 -20.55 11.37
CA SER A 136 -2.14 -21.75 11.23
C SER A 136 -2.52 -22.06 9.77
N LEU A 137 -1.93 -21.37 8.78
CA LEU A 137 -2.17 -21.61 7.36
C LEU A 137 -1.97 -23.09 6.98
N SER A 138 -2.77 -23.55 6.01
CA SER A 138 -2.86 -24.96 5.61
C SER A 138 -2.71 -25.19 4.10
N THR A 139 -2.63 -24.16 3.26
CA THR A 139 -2.29 -24.30 1.84
C THR A 139 -0.98 -25.07 1.75
N LYS A 140 -1.03 -26.30 1.21
CA LYS A 140 0.06 -27.26 1.23
C LYS A 140 0.91 -27.13 -0.03
N ALA A 141 2.22 -27.29 0.10
CA ALA A 141 3.14 -27.44 -1.01
C ALA A 141 3.98 -28.72 -0.79
N GLU A 142 3.62 -29.78 -1.49
CA GLU A 142 4.31 -31.07 -1.44
C GLU A 142 5.51 -31.10 -2.38
N ASP A 143 6.63 -31.61 -1.89
CA ASP A 143 7.81 -31.84 -2.72
C ASP A 143 7.58 -33.03 -3.66
N ILE A 144 7.59 -32.79 -4.96
CA ILE A 144 7.43 -33.83 -6.01
C ILE A 144 8.70 -33.94 -6.92
N GLY A 145 9.87 -33.66 -6.35
CA GLY A 145 11.13 -33.69 -7.08
C GLY A 145 11.58 -32.30 -7.50
N GLU A 146 11.49 -31.93 -8.76
CA GLU A 146 11.92 -30.61 -9.26
C GLU A 146 10.91 -29.51 -9.01
N LYS A 147 9.73 -29.85 -8.49
CA LYS A 147 8.61 -28.92 -8.26
C LYS A 147 7.96 -29.14 -6.89
N TYR A 148 7.16 -28.17 -6.49
CA TYR A 148 6.16 -28.30 -5.43
C TYR A 148 4.78 -28.47 -6.06
N LEU A 149 3.97 -29.39 -5.52
CA LEU A 149 2.55 -29.51 -5.82
C LEU A 149 1.75 -28.72 -4.78
N VAL A 150 1.15 -27.62 -5.23
CA VAL A 150 0.44 -26.70 -4.33
C VAL A 150 -1.05 -26.93 -4.38
N ASN A 151 -1.65 -27.12 -3.18
CA ASN A 151 -3.08 -27.31 -3.00
C ASN A 151 -3.57 -26.46 -1.83
N GLY A 152 -4.68 -25.72 -2.02
CA GLY A 152 -5.29 -24.90 -0.98
C GLY A 152 -6.03 -23.69 -1.48
N GLN A 153 -6.30 -22.77 -0.57
CA GLN A 153 -7.06 -21.56 -0.85
C GLN A 153 -6.50 -20.38 -0.08
N LYS A 154 -6.40 -19.24 -0.74
CA LYS A 154 -6.12 -17.94 -0.13
C LYS A 154 -7.36 -17.04 -0.21
N VAL A 155 -7.49 -16.11 0.72
CA VAL A 155 -8.58 -15.14 0.77
C VAL A 155 -8.04 -13.74 0.99
N TRP A 156 -8.80 -12.74 0.58
CA TRP A 156 -8.41 -11.32 0.63
C TRP A 156 -7.19 -10.99 -0.23
N THR A 157 -6.96 -11.77 -1.28
CA THR A 157 -5.88 -11.53 -2.25
C THR A 157 -6.22 -10.31 -3.11
N SER A 158 -5.56 -9.19 -2.82
CA SER A 158 -5.85 -7.91 -3.50
C SER A 158 -5.51 -7.99 -4.98
N TYR A 159 -6.52 -7.72 -5.83
CA TYR A 159 -6.40 -7.70 -7.28
C TYR A 159 -5.80 -8.96 -7.90
N ALA A 160 -6.02 -10.13 -7.30
CA ALA A 160 -5.51 -11.39 -7.83
C ALA A 160 -6.07 -11.72 -9.22
N ASP A 161 -7.28 -11.23 -9.55
CA ASP A 161 -7.91 -11.31 -10.87
C ASP A 161 -7.19 -10.50 -11.97
N LYS A 162 -6.18 -9.71 -11.58
CA LYS A 162 -5.41 -8.81 -12.45
C LYS A 162 -3.91 -8.95 -12.25
N ALA A 163 -3.49 -9.86 -11.39
CA ALA A 163 -2.10 -10.10 -11.07
C ALA A 163 -1.50 -11.17 -11.99
N ASP A 164 -0.27 -10.97 -12.40
CA ASP A 164 0.51 -11.95 -13.17
C ASP A 164 1.15 -12.99 -12.23
N TRP A 165 1.51 -12.56 -11.02
CA TRP A 165 2.20 -13.38 -10.03
C TRP A 165 1.63 -13.19 -8.63
N ILE A 166 1.68 -14.24 -7.81
CA ILE A 166 1.37 -14.22 -6.39
C ILE A 166 2.59 -14.65 -5.57
N PHE A 167 2.89 -13.90 -4.52
CA PHE A 167 3.79 -14.39 -3.47
C PHE A 167 2.96 -14.94 -2.32
N ALA A 168 3.16 -16.20 -2.01
CA ALA A 168 2.31 -16.95 -1.11
C ALA A 168 3.09 -17.59 0.03
N LEU A 169 2.48 -17.61 1.22
CA LEU A 169 2.91 -18.48 2.32
C LEU A 169 2.24 -19.84 2.16
N VAL A 170 3.05 -20.88 2.18
CA VAL A 170 2.58 -22.26 2.01
C VAL A 170 3.15 -23.17 3.09
N ARG A 171 2.46 -24.25 3.37
CA ARG A 171 2.89 -25.28 4.32
C ARG A 171 3.74 -26.33 3.61
N THR A 172 5.02 -26.35 3.91
CA THR A 172 5.99 -27.32 3.39
C THR A 172 6.50 -28.29 4.44
N GLY A 173 6.25 -28.00 5.71
CA GLY A 173 6.67 -28.81 6.85
C GLY A 173 5.53 -29.03 7.87
N PRO A 174 5.87 -29.55 9.06
CA PRO A 174 4.88 -29.86 10.10
C PRO A 174 4.13 -28.63 10.57
N LYS A 175 2.94 -28.85 11.14
CA LYS A 175 2.13 -27.77 11.73
C LYS A 175 2.61 -27.38 13.14
N GLU A 176 3.39 -28.19 13.79
CA GLU A 176 3.95 -27.92 15.11
C GLU A 176 5.47 -28.11 15.08
N PRO A 177 6.25 -27.10 15.50
CA PRO A 177 5.82 -25.74 15.85
C PRO A 177 5.26 -24.98 14.63
N LYS A 178 4.19 -24.17 14.84
CA LYS A 178 3.41 -23.53 13.75
C LYS A 178 4.26 -22.77 12.72
N HIS A 179 5.34 -22.14 13.19
CA HIS A 179 6.15 -21.24 12.37
C HIS A 179 7.19 -21.96 11.52
N ASP A 180 7.60 -23.15 11.90
CA ASP A 180 8.78 -23.83 11.33
C ASP A 180 8.48 -24.60 10.03
N GLY A 181 7.23 -24.80 9.71
CA GLY A 181 6.82 -25.53 8.49
C GLY A 181 6.28 -24.62 7.38
N ILE A 182 6.61 -23.33 7.39
CA ILE A 182 6.10 -22.35 6.42
C ILE A 182 7.21 -21.92 5.45
N SER A 183 6.90 -21.95 4.15
CA SER A 183 7.78 -21.43 3.10
C SER A 183 7.16 -20.27 2.35
N PHE A 184 8.00 -19.48 1.70
CA PHE A 184 7.61 -18.34 0.88
C PHE A 184 7.81 -18.68 -0.59
N LEU A 185 6.73 -18.76 -1.37
CA LEU A 185 6.75 -19.28 -2.73
C LEU A 185 6.20 -18.25 -3.73
N LEU A 186 6.86 -18.10 -4.87
CA LEU A 186 6.38 -17.31 -6.00
C LEU A 186 5.63 -18.22 -6.96
N ILE A 187 4.39 -17.87 -7.29
CA ILE A 187 3.53 -18.66 -8.17
C ILE A 187 3.07 -17.78 -9.32
N ASP A 188 3.24 -18.25 -10.54
CA ASP A 188 2.69 -17.63 -11.73
C ASP A 188 1.17 -17.88 -11.77
N MET A 189 0.40 -16.81 -11.91
CA MET A 189 -1.06 -16.87 -11.87
C MET A 189 -1.69 -17.51 -13.11
N GLU A 190 -0.91 -17.66 -14.20
CA GLU A 190 -1.33 -18.40 -15.40
C GLU A 190 -1.08 -19.92 -15.29
N THR A 191 -0.42 -20.37 -14.22
CA THR A 191 -0.17 -21.81 -14.01
C THR A 191 -1.48 -22.58 -13.93
N LYS A 192 -1.56 -23.70 -14.67
CA LYS A 192 -2.74 -24.58 -14.63
C LYS A 192 -3.10 -24.95 -13.18
N GLY A 193 -4.38 -24.83 -12.83
CA GLY A 193 -4.89 -25.10 -11.49
C GLY A 193 -5.00 -23.88 -10.60
N VAL A 194 -4.47 -22.71 -11.01
CA VAL A 194 -4.72 -21.44 -10.33
C VAL A 194 -6.03 -20.84 -10.83
N SER A 195 -6.89 -20.43 -9.92
CA SER A 195 -8.11 -19.70 -10.25
C SER A 195 -8.44 -18.64 -9.19
N THR A 196 -9.18 -17.62 -9.60
CA THR A 196 -9.57 -16.51 -8.72
C THR A 196 -11.07 -16.28 -8.76
N LYS A 197 -11.64 -15.86 -7.62
CA LYS A 197 -13.03 -15.45 -7.51
C LYS A 197 -13.12 -14.12 -6.80
N PRO A 198 -13.58 -13.04 -7.46
CA PRO A 198 -13.72 -11.74 -6.85
C PRO A 198 -14.70 -11.72 -5.66
N ILE A 199 -14.35 -10.98 -4.60
CA ILE A 199 -15.18 -10.78 -3.41
C ILE A 199 -15.82 -9.39 -3.50
N THR A 200 -17.12 -9.32 -3.64
CA THR A 200 -17.84 -8.04 -3.64
C THR A 200 -17.96 -7.50 -2.22
N LEU A 201 -17.40 -6.34 -1.98
CA LEU A 201 -17.50 -5.64 -0.70
C LEU A 201 -18.84 -4.94 -0.55
N ILE A 202 -19.18 -4.57 0.68
CA ILE A 202 -20.37 -3.75 0.99
C ILE A 202 -20.39 -2.42 0.22
N SER A 203 -19.23 -1.90 -0.18
CA SER A 203 -19.11 -0.71 -1.03
C SER A 203 -19.47 -0.92 -2.50
N GLY A 204 -19.83 -2.13 -2.92
CA GLY A 204 -20.09 -2.51 -4.32
C GLY A 204 -18.83 -2.75 -5.15
N LYS A 205 -17.62 -2.46 -4.61
CA LYS A 205 -16.34 -2.72 -5.29
C LYS A 205 -15.81 -4.10 -4.94
N SER A 206 -14.97 -4.67 -5.81
CA SER A 206 -14.36 -5.99 -5.63
C SER A 206 -12.84 -5.93 -5.80
N PRO A 207 -12.10 -5.28 -4.88
CA PRO A 207 -10.64 -5.20 -4.95
C PRO A 207 -9.93 -6.46 -4.41
N PHE A 208 -10.67 -7.41 -3.84
CA PHE A 208 -10.13 -8.64 -3.25
C PHE A 208 -10.72 -9.87 -3.92
N CYS A 209 -9.93 -10.95 -3.92
CA CYS A 209 -10.34 -12.25 -4.43
C CYS A 209 -10.12 -13.36 -3.39
N GLU A 210 -10.86 -14.45 -3.55
CA GLU A 210 -10.42 -15.78 -3.18
C GLU A 210 -9.49 -16.29 -4.27
N THR A 211 -8.41 -16.97 -3.91
CA THR A 211 -7.48 -17.58 -4.87
C THR A 211 -7.34 -19.06 -4.54
N PHE A 212 -7.58 -19.91 -5.51
CA PHE A 212 -7.58 -21.35 -5.36
C PHE A 212 -6.38 -21.96 -6.06
N PHE A 213 -5.79 -22.98 -5.46
CA PHE A 213 -4.73 -23.81 -6.00
C PHE A 213 -5.21 -25.25 -6.01
N ASP A 214 -5.35 -25.82 -7.21
CA ASP A 214 -5.75 -27.21 -7.42
C ASP A 214 -4.65 -27.90 -8.23
N ASN A 215 -3.82 -28.68 -7.54
CA ASN A 215 -2.68 -29.40 -8.11
C ASN A 215 -1.75 -28.49 -8.94
N VAL A 216 -1.43 -27.31 -8.41
CA VAL A 216 -0.57 -26.34 -9.08
C VAL A 216 0.89 -26.73 -8.94
N GLU A 217 1.55 -27.01 -10.05
CA GLU A 217 2.97 -27.35 -10.09
C GLU A 217 3.83 -26.09 -10.13
N VAL A 218 4.65 -25.88 -9.11
CA VAL A 218 5.52 -24.70 -8.96
C VAL A 218 6.97 -25.14 -8.92
N PRO A 219 7.84 -24.62 -9.81
CA PRO A 219 9.27 -24.94 -9.82
C PRO A 219 9.96 -24.63 -8.48
N LYS A 220 10.87 -25.46 -8.02
CA LYS A 220 11.62 -25.23 -6.76
C LYS A 220 12.43 -23.95 -6.76
N GLN A 221 12.88 -23.48 -7.91
CA GLN A 221 13.57 -22.21 -8.08
C GLN A 221 12.72 -20.98 -7.70
N ASN A 222 11.40 -21.13 -7.54
CA ASN A 222 10.48 -20.08 -7.12
C ASN A 222 10.37 -19.98 -5.58
N LEU A 223 11.08 -20.80 -4.82
CA LEU A 223 11.20 -20.70 -3.38
C LEU A 223 12.11 -19.52 -3.02
N ILE A 224 11.62 -18.61 -2.19
CA ILE A 224 12.41 -17.49 -1.67
C ILE A 224 13.04 -17.87 -0.33
N GLY A 225 14.37 -17.70 -0.24
CA GLY A 225 15.13 -18.10 0.93
C GLY A 225 15.18 -19.64 1.09
N GLU A 226 15.36 -20.09 2.31
CA GLU A 226 15.44 -21.52 2.63
C GLU A 226 14.06 -22.15 2.86
N LEU A 227 13.99 -23.45 2.66
CA LEU A 227 12.81 -24.25 2.94
C LEU A 227 12.41 -24.10 4.41
N ASN A 228 11.13 -23.88 4.68
CA ASN A 228 10.56 -23.65 6.01
C ASN A 228 10.98 -22.34 6.72
N ALA A 229 11.70 -21.45 6.06
CA ALA A 229 12.10 -20.16 6.57
C ALA A 229 11.11 -19.01 6.24
N GLY A 230 10.00 -19.32 5.57
CA GLY A 230 9.04 -18.35 5.06
C GLY A 230 8.38 -17.48 6.12
N TRP A 231 8.27 -17.95 7.38
CA TRP A 231 7.73 -17.14 8.47
C TRP A 231 8.62 -15.93 8.81
N THR A 232 9.93 -16.11 8.76
CA THR A 232 10.88 -15.01 8.99
C THR A 232 10.79 -13.97 7.88
N ILE A 233 10.71 -14.42 6.64
CA ILE A 233 10.51 -13.56 5.46
C ILE A 233 9.16 -12.82 5.57
N ALA A 234 8.09 -13.52 5.94
CA ALA A 234 6.77 -12.92 6.13
C ALA A 234 6.79 -11.81 7.20
N LYS A 235 7.44 -12.02 8.34
CA LYS A 235 7.59 -11.00 9.38
C LYS A 235 8.29 -9.74 8.85
N LYS A 236 9.31 -9.89 8.03
CA LYS A 236 10.04 -8.78 7.42
C LYS A 236 9.15 -8.03 6.44
N LEU A 237 8.46 -8.74 5.54
CA LEU A 237 7.53 -8.16 4.59
C LEU A 237 6.40 -7.37 5.29
N LEU A 238 5.82 -7.91 6.36
CA LEU A 238 4.78 -7.24 7.14
C LEU A 238 5.30 -5.99 7.88
N GLN A 239 6.59 -5.85 8.13
CA GLN A 239 7.17 -4.59 8.62
C GLN A 239 7.13 -3.51 7.54
N HIS A 240 7.49 -3.85 6.29
CA HIS A 240 7.40 -2.93 5.16
C HIS A 240 5.94 -2.54 4.88
N GLU A 241 5.00 -3.48 4.96
CA GLU A 241 3.56 -3.23 4.83
C GLU A 241 3.06 -2.22 5.87
N ARG A 242 3.35 -2.42 7.15
CA ARG A 242 2.93 -1.51 8.22
C ARG A 242 3.48 -0.10 8.04
N ALA A 243 4.75 0.02 7.69
CA ALA A 243 5.38 1.30 7.41
C ALA A 243 4.69 2.03 6.24
N PHE A 244 4.35 1.27 5.19
CA PHE A 244 3.64 1.81 4.03
C PHE A 244 2.22 2.26 4.37
N ILE A 245 1.42 1.41 5.04
CA ILE A 245 0.03 1.73 5.42
C ILE A 245 -0.02 2.96 6.32
N SER A 246 0.93 3.11 7.24
CA SER A 246 1.05 4.27 8.12
C SER A 246 1.25 5.57 7.34
N ASN A 247 2.13 5.55 6.34
CA ASN A 247 2.41 6.70 5.48
C ASN A 247 1.24 6.98 4.51
N PHE A 248 0.59 5.93 4.00
CA PHE A 248 -0.51 6.04 3.05
C PHE A 248 -1.78 6.62 3.68
N GLY A 249 -2.09 6.29 4.94
CA GLY A 249 -3.23 6.84 5.66
C GLY A 249 -3.19 8.37 5.77
N LEU A 250 -2.01 8.94 5.92
CA LEU A 250 -1.78 10.39 5.89
C LEU A 250 -1.86 10.96 4.47
N ALA A 251 -1.21 10.34 3.50
CA ALA A 251 -1.20 10.80 2.11
C ALA A 251 -2.61 10.74 1.48
N ALA A 252 -3.41 9.71 1.76
CA ALA A 252 -4.79 9.62 1.32
C ALA A 252 -5.69 10.70 1.93
N GLY A 253 -5.35 11.19 3.13
CA GLY A 253 -6.01 12.33 3.77
C GLY A 253 -5.64 13.68 3.15
N MET A 254 -4.39 13.85 2.75
CA MET A 254 -3.86 15.11 2.22
C MET A 254 -4.20 15.36 0.74
N GLY A 255 -4.44 14.31 -0.06
CA GLY A 255 -4.73 14.41 -1.50
C GLY A 255 -6.21 14.37 -1.87
N SER A 256 -7.12 14.19 -0.92
CA SER A 256 -8.55 14.18 -1.21
C SER A 256 -9.03 15.61 -1.46
N LYS A 257 -9.63 15.85 -2.64
CA LYS A 257 -10.38 17.10 -2.92
C LYS A 257 -11.53 17.33 -1.93
N ARG A 258 -11.86 16.33 -1.11
CA ARG A 258 -12.90 16.35 -0.09
C ARG A 258 -12.28 16.44 1.29
N ASP A 259 -12.15 17.65 1.75
CA ASP A 259 -11.86 17.93 3.14
C ASP A 259 -13.16 17.99 3.94
N VAL A 260 -13.14 17.45 5.15
CA VAL A 260 -14.28 17.46 6.06
C VAL A 260 -14.78 18.89 6.34
N ILE A 261 -13.89 19.89 6.33
CA ILE A 261 -14.24 21.29 6.51
C ILE A 261 -15.09 21.79 5.33
N SER A 262 -14.67 21.48 4.09
CA SER A 262 -15.38 21.89 2.88
C SER A 262 -16.79 21.29 2.81
N ILE A 263 -16.93 20.00 3.16
CA ILE A 263 -18.24 19.33 3.25
C ILE A 263 -19.11 20.00 4.31
N ALA A 264 -18.56 20.22 5.50
CA ALA A 264 -19.32 20.84 6.59
C ALA A 264 -19.74 22.30 6.27
N LYS A 265 -18.90 23.07 5.59
CA LYS A 265 -19.26 24.42 5.11
C LYS A 265 -20.37 24.36 4.06
N LYS A 266 -20.30 23.41 3.10
CA LYS A 266 -21.35 23.21 2.08
C LYS A 266 -22.71 22.95 2.72
N HIS A 267 -22.79 22.07 3.73
CA HIS A 267 -24.07 21.60 4.27
C HIS A 267 -24.58 22.40 5.48
N PHE A 268 -23.72 22.90 6.34
CA PHE A 268 -24.12 23.70 7.52
C PHE A 268 -24.03 25.22 7.29
N GLY A 269 -23.41 25.64 6.19
CA GLY A 269 -23.12 27.03 5.89
C GLY A 269 -21.92 27.59 6.67
N GLU A 270 -21.49 28.77 6.26
CA GLU A 270 -20.34 29.49 6.78
C GLU A 270 -20.74 30.87 7.28
N GLU A 271 -20.12 31.31 8.36
CA GLU A 271 -20.26 32.68 8.90
C GLU A 271 -18.90 33.12 9.46
N ASN A 272 -18.40 34.26 8.98
CA ASN A 272 -17.07 34.78 9.35
C ASN A 272 -15.93 33.75 9.25
N GLY A 273 -15.90 32.96 8.16
CA GLY A 273 -14.91 31.91 7.94
C GLY A 273 -15.11 30.63 8.75
N LYS A 274 -16.15 30.56 9.60
CA LYS A 274 -16.40 29.42 10.51
C LYS A 274 -17.65 28.65 10.09
N ILE A 275 -17.61 27.35 10.27
CA ILE A 275 -18.78 26.46 10.12
C ILE A 275 -19.86 26.94 11.12
N LYS A 276 -21.09 27.19 10.65
CA LYS A 276 -22.19 27.71 11.50
C LYS A 276 -22.57 26.76 12.62
N ASN A 277 -22.60 25.43 12.34
CA ASN A 277 -22.91 24.44 13.35
C ASN A 277 -21.79 24.30 14.39
N GLY A 278 -22.01 24.77 15.60
CA GLY A 278 -21.02 24.81 16.69
C GLY A 278 -20.56 23.42 17.13
N PHE A 279 -21.46 22.44 17.17
CA PHE A 279 -21.13 21.06 17.53
C PHE A 279 -20.16 20.44 16.51
N TYR A 280 -20.52 20.44 15.24
CA TYR A 280 -19.63 19.88 14.20
C TYR A 280 -18.33 20.66 14.03
N ARG A 281 -18.35 21.98 14.24
CA ARG A 281 -17.13 22.78 14.27
C ARG A 281 -16.16 22.28 15.34
N SER A 282 -16.66 21.98 16.55
CA SER A 282 -15.85 21.45 17.66
C SER A 282 -15.28 20.07 17.34
N GLU A 283 -16.13 19.17 16.87
CA GLU A 283 -15.72 17.80 16.47
C GLU A 283 -14.65 17.81 15.36
N ILE A 284 -14.85 18.62 14.34
CA ILE A 284 -13.90 18.75 13.22
C ILE A 284 -12.59 19.39 13.68
N SER A 285 -12.65 20.41 14.55
CA SER A 285 -11.45 21.03 15.11
C SER A 285 -10.64 20.03 15.95
N SER A 286 -11.30 19.25 16.79
CA SER A 286 -10.67 18.18 17.57
C SER A 286 -10.03 17.13 16.68
N HIS A 287 -10.72 16.74 15.60
CA HIS A 287 -10.18 15.80 14.62
C HIS A 287 -8.93 16.35 13.93
N LYS A 288 -8.95 17.61 13.48
CA LYS A 288 -7.81 18.25 12.80
C LYS A 288 -6.61 18.44 13.74
N ILE A 289 -6.81 18.74 15.01
CA ILE A 289 -5.74 18.79 16.02
C ILE A 289 -5.06 17.41 16.14
N LYS A 290 -5.85 16.35 16.23
CA LYS A 290 -5.35 14.98 16.32
C LYS A 290 -4.60 14.54 15.03
N GLU A 291 -5.13 14.92 13.86
CA GLU A 291 -4.49 14.69 12.56
C GLU A 291 -3.11 15.35 12.50
N HIS A 292 -3.02 16.62 12.92
CA HIS A 292 -1.77 17.36 12.94
C HIS A 292 -0.75 16.75 13.93
N ALA A 293 -1.19 16.44 15.16
CA ALA A 293 -0.34 15.81 16.17
C ALA A 293 0.18 14.43 15.70
N PHE A 294 -0.66 13.66 15.02
CA PHE A 294 -0.28 12.40 14.44
C PHE A 294 0.76 12.56 13.31
N GLY A 295 0.59 13.56 12.44
CA GLY A 295 1.56 13.91 11.40
C GLY A 295 2.93 14.28 11.97
N LEU A 296 2.96 15.09 13.04
CA LEU A 296 4.21 15.43 13.75
C LEU A 296 4.87 14.20 14.40
N THR A 297 4.07 13.29 14.94
CA THR A 297 4.58 12.06 15.55
C THR A 297 5.21 11.12 14.51
N LEU A 298 4.59 11.00 13.33
CA LEU A 298 5.16 10.25 12.22
C LEU A 298 6.46 10.85 11.71
N LYS A 299 6.52 12.19 11.58
CA LYS A 299 7.73 12.90 11.18
C LYS A 299 8.86 12.63 12.18
N ARG A 300 8.60 12.81 13.48
CA ARG A 300 9.56 12.53 14.53
C ARG A 300 10.11 11.10 14.46
N ALA A 301 9.24 10.11 14.30
CA ALA A 301 9.66 8.71 14.19
C ALA A 301 10.51 8.44 12.94
N GLY A 302 10.27 9.16 11.85
CA GLY A 302 11.11 9.12 10.65
C GLY A 302 12.51 9.71 10.90
N ASP A 303 12.58 10.85 11.58
CA ASP A 303 13.81 11.56 11.90
C ASP A 303 14.68 10.77 12.91
N GLU A 304 14.09 10.00 13.82
CA GLU A 304 14.78 9.13 14.80
C GLU A 304 15.40 7.86 14.16
N GLY A 305 15.40 7.73 12.83
CA GLY A 305 16.10 6.66 12.09
C GLY A 305 15.47 5.29 12.19
N GLY A 306 14.15 5.23 12.40
CA GLY A 306 13.37 4.02 12.13
C GLY A 306 13.62 2.81 13.02
N LYS A 307 13.98 2.97 14.28
CA LYS A 307 13.83 1.89 15.29
C LYS A 307 12.35 1.53 15.52
N ALA A 308 11.60 1.69 14.47
CA ALA A 308 10.16 1.87 14.34
C ALA A 308 9.32 0.58 14.37
N SER A 309 9.86 -0.60 14.67
CA SER A 309 9.02 -1.81 14.60
C SER A 309 7.90 -1.79 15.63
N ALA A 310 8.15 -1.24 16.82
CA ALA A 310 7.17 -1.10 17.89
C ALA A 310 6.20 0.06 17.62
N THR A 311 6.72 1.20 17.18
CA THR A 311 5.95 2.41 16.86
C THR A 311 5.03 2.21 15.65
N ALA A 312 5.42 1.35 14.70
CA ALA A 312 4.60 1.04 13.52
C ALA A 312 3.23 0.45 13.87
N SER A 313 3.12 -0.36 14.93
CA SER A 313 1.83 -0.89 15.39
C SER A 313 0.92 0.21 15.93
N MET A 314 1.46 1.19 16.65
CA MET A 314 0.72 2.36 17.10
C MET A 314 0.23 3.20 15.91
N PHE A 315 1.07 3.40 14.89
CA PHE A 315 0.69 4.18 13.72
C PHE A 315 -0.44 3.52 12.93
N LYS A 316 -0.36 2.20 12.73
CA LYS A 316 -1.44 1.47 12.07
C LYS A 316 -2.75 1.60 12.85
N LEU A 317 -2.72 1.32 14.13
CA LEU A 317 -3.91 1.40 14.99
C LEU A 317 -4.52 2.81 14.95
N TYR A 318 -3.73 3.82 15.30
CA TYR A 318 -4.22 5.21 15.39
C TYR A 318 -4.65 5.74 14.01
N GLY A 319 -3.86 5.53 12.97
CA GLY A 319 -4.14 6.03 11.63
C GLY A 319 -5.43 5.45 11.04
N THR A 320 -5.67 4.15 11.25
CA THR A 320 -6.91 3.51 10.77
C THR A 320 -8.15 3.99 11.52
N GLU A 321 -8.09 4.14 12.84
CA GLU A 321 -9.21 4.69 13.64
C GLU A 321 -9.46 6.17 13.29
N HIS A 322 -8.39 6.93 13.08
CA HIS A 322 -8.50 8.33 12.67
C HIS A 322 -9.14 8.47 11.28
N ASN A 323 -8.78 7.62 10.31
CA ASN A 323 -9.41 7.61 8.99
C ASN A 323 -10.90 7.22 9.05
N LYS A 324 -11.27 6.25 9.88
CA LYS A 324 -12.69 5.90 10.14
C LYS A 324 -13.47 7.09 10.67
N LYS A 325 -12.94 7.77 11.70
CA LYS A 325 -13.56 8.96 12.29
C LYS A 325 -13.69 10.10 11.29
N ARG A 326 -12.70 10.31 10.44
CA ARG A 326 -12.75 11.29 9.36
C ARG A 326 -13.95 11.06 8.44
N HIS A 327 -14.13 9.83 7.96
CA HIS A 327 -15.25 9.50 7.07
C HIS A 327 -16.61 9.57 7.80
N GLU A 328 -16.67 9.22 9.07
CA GLU A 328 -17.86 9.41 9.89
C GLU A 328 -18.26 10.89 10.00
N LEU A 329 -17.30 11.77 10.22
CA LEU A 329 -17.55 13.19 10.26
C LEU A 329 -18.03 13.75 8.91
N MET A 330 -17.45 13.26 7.80
CA MET A 330 -17.87 13.67 6.45
C MET A 330 -19.30 13.21 6.15
N VAL A 331 -19.63 11.95 6.41
CA VAL A 331 -20.99 11.41 6.23
C VAL A 331 -22.00 12.15 7.11
N ALA A 332 -21.67 12.34 8.39
CA ALA A 332 -22.55 13.05 9.32
C ALA A 332 -22.75 14.53 8.92
N ALA A 333 -21.71 15.18 8.41
CA ALA A 333 -21.80 16.57 7.92
C ALA A 333 -22.63 16.68 6.64
N SER A 334 -22.70 15.64 5.81
CA SER A 334 -23.48 15.62 4.57
C SER A 334 -25.00 15.47 4.78
N GLY A 335 -25.45 15.21 6.01
CA GLY A 335 -26.87 15.01 6.30
C GLY A 335 -27.46 13.86 5.48
N ILE A 336 -28.60 14.08 4.82
CA ILE A 336 -29.27 13.06 4.00
C ILE A 336 -28.38 12.57 2.84
N ASN A 337 -27.54 13.42 2.28
CA ASN A 337 -26.62 13.05 1.22
C ASN A 337 -25.55 12.05 1.69
N GLY A 338 -25.29 12.00 3.00
CA GLY A 338 -24.34 11.06 3.61
C GLY A 338 -24.79 9.59 3.58
N VAL A 339 -26.03 9.30 3.20
CA VAL A 339 -26.55 7.95 2.99
C VAL A 339 -26.84 7.64 1.52
N ALA A 340 -26.43 8.52 0.61
CA ALA A 340 -26.59 8.33 -0.82
C ALA A 340 -25.87 7.06 -1.29
N TRP A 341 -26.60 6.20 -2.02
CA TRP A 341 -26.04 4.94 -2.54
C TRP A 341 -26.11 4.87 -4.05
N ASP A 342 -27.30 5.20 -4.57
CA ASP A 342 -27.67 5.12 -5.97
C ASP A 342 -28.71 6.21 -6.26
N GLY A 343 -29.17 6.35 -7.51
CA GLY A 343 -30.16 7.35 -7.94
C GLY A 343 -29.54 8.59 -8.57
N ASP A 344 -30.35 9.27 -9.41
CA ASP A 344 -29.90 10.45 -10.17
C ASP A 344 -30.04 11.75 -9.33
N GLU A 345 -30.73 11.71 -8.21
CA GLU A 345 -30.90 12.82 -7.27
C GLU A 345 -29.64 13.14 -6.44
N PHE A 346 -28.67 12.22 -6.41
CA PHE A 346 -27.40 12.40 -5.71
C PHE A 346 -26.23 12.48 -6.70
N ASP A 347 -25.30 13.37 -6.45
CA ASP A 347 -24.08 13.42 -7.23
C ASP A 347 -23.18 12.20 -6.94
N ASP A 348 -22.28 11.90 -7.89
CA ASP A 348 -21.36 10.76 -7.75
C ASP A 348 -20.45 10.90 -6.55
N ASP A 349 -20.23 12.12 -6.15
CA ASP A 349 -19.41 12.45 -5.02
C ASP A 349 -20.10 12.03 -3.71
N ASP A 350 -21.36 12.27 -3.53
CA ASP A 350 -22.12 11.84 -2.35
C ASP A 350 -22.21 10.31 -2.29
N LYS A 351 -22.57 9.66 -3.41
CA LYS A 351 -22.56 8.20 -3.53
C LYS A 351 -21.22 7.55 -3.22
N ASN A 352 -20.12 8.16 -3.69
CA ASN A 352 -18.78 7.67 -3.41
C ASN A 352 -18.34 7.91 -1.96
N LEU A 353 -18.81 8.96 -1.30
CA LEU A 353 -18.53 9.22 0.11
C LEU A 353 -19.10 8.11 1.01
N THR A 354 -20.36 7.74 0.80
CA THR A 354 -21.03 6.65 1.54
C THR A 354 -20.28 5.33 1.35
N LYS A 355 -19.95 4.99 0.10
CA LYS A 355 -19.20 3.76 -0.24
C LYS A 355 -17.80 3.76 0.39
N ALA A 356 -17.10 4.91 0.38
CA ALA A 356 -15.79 5.05 1.01
C ALA A 356 -15.88 4.90 2.53
N TRP A 357 -16.88 5.51 3.18
CA TRP A 357 -17.11 5.35 4.61
C TRP A 357 -17.29 3.89 5.00
N LEU A 358 -18.14 3.14 4.28
CA LEU A 358 -18.34 1.72 4.52
C LEU A 358 -17.02 0.92 4.33
N ARG A 359 -16.25 1.26 3.30
CA ARG A 359 -14.95 0.63 3.05
C ARG A 359 -13.96 0.83 4.21
N THR A 360 -13.99 2.00 4.88
CA THR A 360 -13.09 2.27 6.01
C THR A 360 -13.30 1.33 7.19
N LYS A 361 -14.46 0.68 7.33
CA LYS A 361 -14.69 -0.28 8.41
C LYS A 361 -13.72 -1.47 8.34
N GLY A 362 -13.28 -1.86 7.15
CA GLY A 362 -12.23 -2.84 6.94
C GLY A 362 -10.84 -2.42 7.44
N ASN A 363 -10.59 -1.11 7.64
CA ASN A 363 -9.29 -0.63 8.09
C ASN A 363 -8.89 -1.16 9.49
N SER A 364 -9.85 -1.46 10.35
CA SER A 364 -9.59 -2.05 11.67
C SER A 364 -9.19 -3.54 11.58
N LEU A 365 -9.39 -4.19 10.44
CA LEU A 365 -9.17 -5.62 10.23
C LEU A 365 -7.92 -5.89 9.39
N GLU A 366 -7.76 -5.20 8.28
CA GLU A 366 -6.64 -5.37 7.35
C GLU A 366 -5.29 -4.94 7.95
N GLY A 367 -4.18 -5.54 7.49
CA GLY A 367 -2.84 -5.24 8.01
C GLY A 367 -2.62 -5.58 9.49
N GLY A 368 -3.38 -6.55 10.02
CA GLY A 368 -3.48 -6.91 11.43
C GLY A 368 -4.58 -6.14 12.16
N THR A 369 -5.47 -6.86 12.84
CA THR A 369 -6.62 -6.24 13.54
C THR A 369 -6.18 -5.25 14.62
N SER A 370 -7.08 -4.37 15.05
CA SER A 370 -6.83 -3.44 16.15
C SER A 370 -6.39 -4.19 17.41
N GLU A 371 -6.99 -5.35 17.70
CA GLU A 371 -6.67 -6.22 18.85
C GLU A 371 -5.25 -6.81 18.71
N VAL A 372 -4.87 -7.26 17.51
CA VAL A 372 -3.51 -7.75 17.23
C VAL A 372 -2.48 -6.62 17.45
N GLN A 373 -2.77 -5.39 16.99
CA GLN A 373 -1.88 -4.24 17.20
C GLN A 373 -1.77 -3.91 18.70
N LEU A 374 -2.88 -3.92 19.45
CA LEU A 374 -2.87 -3.71 20.90
C LEU A 374 -2.05 -4.79 21.62
N ASN A 375 -2.17 -6.07 21.23
CA ASN A 375 -1.35 -7.15 21.77
C ASN A 375 0.15 -6.96 21.49
N VAL A 376 0.51 -6.49 20.28
CA VAL A 376 1.90 -6.18 19.95
C VAL A 376 2.41 -5.00 20.78
N ILE A 377 1.61 -3.95 20.93
CA ILE A 377 1.97 -2.77 21.73
C ILE A 377 2.16 -3.20 23.20
N SER A 378 1.21 -3.88 23.79
CA SER A 378 1.27 -4.28 25.19
C SER A 378 2.48 -5.16 25.51
N LYS A 379 2.72 -6.20 24.70
CA LYS A 379 3.76 -7.20 24.95
C LYS A 379 5.16 -6.75 24.55
N ARG A 380 5.30 -6.11 23.38
CA ARG A 380 6.62 -5.82 22.79
C ARG A 380 7.08 -4.39 23.01
N VAL A 381 6.15 -3.44 23.17
CA VAL A 381 6.49 -2.03 23.40
C VAL A 381 6.50 -1.72 24.88
N LEU A 382 5.43 -2.11 25.58
CA LEU A 382 5.24 -1.80 26.99
C LEU A 382 5.78 -2.89 27.95
N GLY A 383 6.15 -4.07 27.44
CA GLY A 383 6.66 -5.18 28.23
C GLY A 383 5.65 -5.73 29.25
N LEU A 384 4.34 -5.58 28.99
CA LEU A 384 3.31 -6.08 29.89
C LEU A 384 3.25 -7.61 29.84
N PRO A 385 2.92 -8.28 30.97
CA PRO A 385 2.85 -9.73 31.02
C PRO A 385 1.78 -10.26 30.05
N SER A 386 2.09 -11.40 29.42
CA SER A 386 1.10 -12.17 28.67
C SER A 386 0.35 -13.06 29.65
N GLN A 387 -0.97 -13.01 29.60
CA GLN A 387 -1.81 -14.02 30.25
C GLN A 387 -1.66 -15.34 29.53
#